data_ac053867200cb4ce5bbcc1457f019850
#
_entry.id   ac053867200cb4ce5bbcc1457f019850
#
_cell.length_a   1.000
_cell.length_b   1.000
_cell.length_c   1.000
_cell.angle_alpha   90.00
_cell.angle_beta   90.00
_cell.angle_gamma   90.00
#
_symmetry.space_group_name_H-M   'P 1'
#
loop_
_entity.id
_entity.type
_entity.pdbx_description
1 polymer ?
#
loop_
_entity_poly.entity_id
_entity_poly.type
_entity_poly.pdbx_seq_one_letter_code
_entity_poly.pdbx_strand_id
1 'polypeptide(L)' 'MLKVGDRVYIDGTHEEGTVKAVHPHEILVRVEVPGGHEDRKYAHEDLRLDPTMSEASKFIDH' A
#
# COMPACT_ATOMS: atom_id res chain seq x y z
N MET A 1 10.99 1.56 -3.67
CA MET A 1 10.27 2.83 -3.59
C MET A 1 8.80 2.62 -3.93
N LEU A 2 7.93 3.22 -3.13
CA LEU A 2 6.49 3.11 -3.36
C LEU A 2 6.05 4.05 -4.46
N LYS A 3 5.05 3.64 -5.21
CA LYS A 3 4.48 4.45 -6.28
C LYS A 3 2.99 4.22 -6.36
N VAL A 4 2.31 5.10 -7.04
CA VAL A 4 0.85 5.04 -7.21
C VAL A 4 0.47 3.70 -7.83
N GLY A 5 -0.52 3.06 -7.22
CA GLY A 5 -0.98 1.75 -7.66
C GLY A 5 -0.40 0.57 -6.90
N ASP A 6 0.65 0.79 -6.11
CA ASP A 6 1.24 -0.29 -5.31
C ASP A 6 0.30 -0.70 -4.20
N ARG A 7 0.29 -2.00 -3.92
CA ARG A 7 -0.41 -2.52 -2.74
C ARG A 7 0.53 -2.49 -1.57
N VAL A 8 0.04 -2.04 -0.44
CA VAL A 8 0.86 -1.90 0.77
C VAL A 8 0.12 -2.41 1.99
N TYR A 9 0.90 -2.79 3.00
CA TYR A 9 0.41 -3.06 4.34
C TYR A 9 0.71 -1.86 5.22
N ILE A 10 -0.21 -1.58 6.13
CA ILE A 10 0.03 -0.57 7.17
C ILE A 10 0.67 -1.30 8.34
N ASP A 11 1.88 -0.85 8.71
CA ASP A 11 2.64 -1.45 9.78
C ASP A 11 1.89 -1.31 11.10
N GLY A 12 1.80 -2.41 11.83
CA GLY A 12 1.16 -2.42 13.14
C GLY A 12 -0.31 -2.77 13.15
N THR A 13 -1.03 -2.60 12.06
CA THR A 13 -2.47 -2.86 12.02
C THR A 13 -2.86 -3.99 11.09
N HIS A 14 -1.96 -4.38 10.19
CA HIS A 14 -2.20 -5.40 9.16
C HIS A 14 -3.29 -5.01 8.15
N GLU A 15 -3.67 -3.76 8.12
CA GLU A 15 -4.59 -3.29 7.10
C GLU A 15 -3.86 -3.18 5.78
N GLU A 16 -4.60 -3.39 4.70
CA GLU A 16 -4.04 -3.28 3.37
C GLU A 16 -4.67 -2.11 2.63
N GLY A 17 -3.90 -1.54 1.73
CA GLY A 17 -4.40 -0.44 0.93
C GLY A 17 -3.66 -0.32 -0.39
N THR A 18 -4.07 0.67 -1.16
CA THR A 18 -3.47 0.98 -2.45
C THR A 18 -2.94 2.40 -2.40
N VAL A 19 -1.70 2.59 -2.85
CA VAL A 19 -1.10 3.93 -2.89
C VAL A 19 -1.81 4.77 -3.93
N LYS A 20 -2.28 5.93 -3.52
CA LYS A 20 -3.00 6.88 -4.39
C LYS A 20 -2.16 8.10 -4.76
N ALA A 21 -1.26 8.50 -3.87
CA ALA A 21 -0.36 9.62 -4.15
C ALA A 21 0.88 9.46 -3.29
N VAL A 22 2.02 9.88 -3.82
CA VAL A 22 3.29 9.82 -3.11
C VAL A 22 3.83 11.23 -2.99
N HIS A 23 4.04 11.67 -1.76
CA HIS A 23 4.61 12.98 -1.44
C HIS A 23 5.92 12.78 -0.72
N PRO A 24 6.78 13.83 -0.63
CA PRO A 24 8.09 13.67 -0.01
C PRO A 24 8.05 13.17 1.43
N HIS A 25 7.04 13.55 2.20
CA HIS A 25 6.98 13.22 3.63
C HIS A 25 5.78 12.37 4.01
N GLU A 26 4.92 12.08 3.07
CA GLU A 26 3.73 11.28 3.37
C GLU A 26 3.21 10.60 2.12
N ILE A 27 2.43 9.55 2.33
CA ILE A 27 1.83 8.81 1.23
C ILE A 27 0.34 8.73 1.49
N LEU A 28 -0.46 9.04 0.48
CA LEU A 28 -1.91 8.89 0.56
C LEU A 28 -2.25 7.47 0.13
N VAL A 29 -2.94 6.75 1.01
CA VAL A 29 -3.30 5.34 0.80
C VAL A 29 -4.79 5.20 0.93
N ARG A 30 -5.39 4.49 -0.01
CA ARG A 30 -6.79 4.09 0.09
C ARG A 30 -6.86 2.74 0.78
N VAL A 31 -7.36 2.74 2.01
CA VAL A 31 -7.44 1.56 2.86
C VAL A 31 -8.83 0.97 2.76
N GLU A 32 -8.91 -0.33 2.61
CA GLU A 32 -10.18 -1.03 2.57
C GLU A 32 -10.70 -1.24 3.99
N VAL A 33 -11.93 -0.84 4.23
CA VAL A 33 -12.57 -0.93 5.55
C VAL A 33 -13.95 -1.56 5.37
N PRO A 34 -14.57 -2.06 6.45
CA PRO A 34 -15.94 -2.56 6.34
C PRO A 34 -16.86 -1.47 5.81
N GLY A 35 -17.59 -1.79 4.77
CA GLY A 35 -18.50 -0.84 4.15
C GLY A 35 -17.90 0.00 3.03
N GLY A 36 -16.62 -0.18 2.71
CA GLY A 36 -16.04 0.57 1.61
C GLY A 36 -14.54 0.78 1.75
N HIS A 37 -14.13 2.04 1.65
CA HIS A 37 -12.71 2.40 1.76
C HIS A 37 -12.58 3.79 2.35
N GLU A 38 -11.36 4.09 2.82
CA GLU A 38 -11.02 5.42 3.34
C GLU A 38 -9.66 5.81 2.80
N ASP A 39 -9.47 7.10 2.53
CA ASP A 39 -8.17 7.61 2.15
C ASP A 39 -7.49 8.14 3.41
N ARG A 40 -6.28 7.65 3.66
CA ARG A 40 -5.50 8.00 4.85
C ARG A 40 -4.08 8.36 4.46
N LYS A 41 -3.45 9.21 5.25
CA LYS A 41 -2.06 9.60 5.04
C LYS A 41 -1.17 8.86 6.03
N TYR A 42 -0.04 8.37 5.54
CA TYR A 42 0.93 7.65 6.36
C TYR A 42 2.33 8.16 6.04
N ALA A 43 3.23 8.03 7.00
CA ALA A 43 4.65 8.23 6.74
C ALA A 43 5.17 7.07 5.88
N HIS A 44 6.21 7.31 5.10
CA HIS A 44 6.80 6.26 4.27
C HIS A 44 7.17 5.02 5.09
N GLU A 45 7.70 5.25 6.28
CA GLU A 45 8.16 4.17 7.16
C GLU A 45 7.02 3.34 7.76
N ASP A 46 5.79 3.84 7.70
CA ASP A 46 4.63 3.12 8.23
C ASP A 46 4.03 2.14 7.23
N LEU A 47 4.54 2.13 6.02
CA LEU A 47 4.00 1.30 4.96
C LEU A 47 5.03 0.29 4.51
N ARG A 48 4.53 -0.91 4.16
CA ARG A 48 5.36 -1.96 3.59
C ARG A 48 4.73 -2.45 2.31
N LEU A 49 5.56 -2.63 1.31
CA LEU A 49 5.09 -3.15 0.03
C LEU A 49 4.57 -4.57 0.25
N ASP A 50 3.41 -4.85 -0.32
CA ASP A 50 2.82 -6.18 -0.20
C ASP A 50 3.61 -7.15 -1.09
N PRO A 51 4.42 -8.03 -0.50
CA PRO A 51 5.23 -8.94 -1.29
C PRO A 51 4.39 -9.96 -2.05
N THR A 52 3.21 -10.28 -1.53
CA THR A 52 2.32 -11.23 -2.19
C THR A 52 1.92 -10.72 -3.57
N MET A 53 1.55 -9.45 -3.64
CA MET A 53 1.14 -8.86 -4.92
C MET A 53 2.34 -8.61 -5.81
N SER A 54 3.41 -8.07 -5.26
CA SER A 54 4.60 -7.73 -6.04
C SER A 54 5.31 -8.97 -6.55
N GLU A 55 5.46 -9.96 -5.69
CA GLU A 55 6.20 -11.17 -6.05
C GLU A 55 5.41 -12.07 -6.97
N ALA A 56 4.08 -12.05 -6.86
CA ALA A 56 3.24 -12.89 -7.71
C ALA A 56 3.47 -12.61 -9.18
N SER A 57 3.62 -11.35 -9.56
CA SER A 57 3.85 -11.04 -10.95
C SER A 57 5.21 -11.50 -11.44
N LYS A 58 6.19 -11.57 -10.57
CA LYS A 58 7.50 -12.11 -10.93
C LYS A 58 7.46 -13.61 -11.16
N PHE A 59 6.74 -14.31 -10.31
CA PHE A 59 6.68 -15.76 -10.41
C PHE A 59 5.83 -16.22 -11.59
N ILE A 60 4.83 -15.47 -11.93
CA ILE A 60 3.97 -15.80 -13.06
C ILE A 60 4.77 -15.77 -14.37
N ASP A 61 5.78 -14.95 -14.42
CA ASP A 61 6.61 -14.82 -15.60
C ASP A 61 7.53 -16.01 -15.82
N HIS A 62 7.59 -16.90 -14.90
CA HIS A 62 8.38 -18.10 -15.02
C HIS A 62 7.53 -19.25 -15.49
#